data_ffe6facb9ee40e481868f49aac366956
#
_entry.id   ffe6facb9ee40e481868f49aac366956
#
_cell.length_a   1.000
_cell.length_b   1.000
_cell.length_c   1.000
_cell.angle_alpha   90.00
_cell.angle_beta   90.00
_cell.angle_gamma   90.00
#
_symmetry.space_group_name_H-M   'P 1'
#
loop_
_entity.id
_entity.type
_entity.pdbx_description
1 polymer ?
#
loop_
_entity_poly.entity_id
_entity_poly.type
_entity_poly.pdbx_seq_one_letter_code
_entity_poly.pdbx_strand_id
1 'polypeptide(L)'
;SLRSVIHFTPTDFEMLYLRSDLYENDREQARKAKRSFVDNERLGFDSKETYRGLETDPDSEPDIGTYEFTIRVFSEGFISRVIVGDQGIILTTDGLDLASFETVAIALRVLLKEL
;
A
#
# COMPACT_ATOMS: atom_id res chain seq x y z
N SER A 1 -13.32 -1.15 -9.02
CA SER A 1 -13.84 -1.61 -7.73
C SER A 1 -12.73 -2.21 -6.87
N LEU A 2 -12.96 -2.31 -5.58
CA LEU A 2 -11.99 -2.86 -4.64
C LEU A 2 -11.89 -4.38 -4.82
N ARG A 3 -10.66 -4.90 -4.95
CA ARG A 3 -10.38 -6.33 -5.09
C ARG A 3 -9.94 -6.94 -3.77
N SER A 4 -8.97 -6.31 -3.09
CA SER A 4 -8.50 -6.80 -1.80
C SER A 4 -7.93 -5.67 -0.94
N VAL A 5 -7.89 -5.92 0.37
CA VAL A 5 -7.25 -5.04 1.35
C VAL A 5 -6.38 -5.93 2.23
N ILE A 6 -5.11 -5.56 2.36
CA ILE A 6 -4.13 -6.30 3.16
C ILE A 6 -3.48 -5.34 4.15
N HIS A 7 -3.48 -5.70 5.42
CA HIS A 7 -2.67 -5.06 6.45
C HIS A 7 -1.37 -5.82 6.58
N PHE A 8 -0.23 -5.15 6.61
CA PHE A 8 1.06 -5.83 6.72
C PHE A 8 2.03 -5.05 7.61
N THR A 9 2.98 -5.81 8.15
CA THR A 9 4.09 -5.30 8.96
C THR A 9 5.40 -5.87 8.39
N PRO A 10 6.57 -5.52 8.92
CA PRO A 10 7.81 -6.13 8.44
C PRO A 10 7.85 -7.65 8.50
N THR A 11 7.05 -8.29 9.36
CA THR A 11 7.14 -9.74 9.60
C THR A 11 5.86 -10.53 9.29
N ASP A 12 4.70 -9.88 9.18
CA ASP A 12 3.43 -10.59 9.03
C ASP A 12 2.48 -9.82 8.12
N PHE A 13 1.36 -10.46 7.75
CA PHE A 13 0.28 -9.79 7.02
C PHE A 13 -1.05 -10.48 7.25
N GLU A 14 -2.13 -9.73 7.07
CA GLU A 14 -3.50 -10.21 7.22
C GLU A 14 -4.36 -9.66 6.08
N MET A 15 -5.12 -10.55 5.42
CA MET A 15 -6.10 -10.11 4.41
C MET A 15 -7.36 -9.66 5.12
N LEU A 16 -7.65 -8.36 5.07
CA LEU A 16 -8.84 -7.78 5.69
C LEU A 16 -10.06 -7.91 4.80
N TYR A 17 -9.87 -7.93 3.49
CA TYR A 17 -10.94 -8.05 2.51
C TYR A 17 -10.42 -8.77 1.26
N LEU A 18 -11.24 -9.64 0.72
CA LEU A 18 -11.00 -10.32 -0.56
C LEU A 18 -12.34 -10.41 -1.30
N ARG A 19 -12.40 -9.83 -2.51
CA ARG A 19 -13.61 -9.89 -3.32
C ARG A 19 -13.92 -11.35 -3.68
N SER A 20 -15.19 -11.73 -3.61
CA SER A 20 -15.61 -13.13 -3.67
C SER A 20 -15.34 -13.84 -4.98
N ASP A 21 -15.18 -13.09 -6.10
CA ASP A 21 -14.88 -13.67 -7.42
C ASP A 21 -13.40 -14.04 -7.60
N LEU A 22 -12.52 -13.60 -6.67
CA LEU A 22 -11.08 -13.86 -6.78
C LEU A 22 -10.72 -15.20 -6.14
N TYR A 23 -9.82 -15.94 -6.81
CA TYR A 23 -9.32 -17.23 -6.33
C TYR A 23 -10.44 -18.22 -5.99
N GLU A 24 -11.58 -18.13 -6.68
CA GLU A 24 -12.76 -18.96 -6.42
C GLU A 24 -13.17 -18.91 -4.94
N ASN A 25 -12.94 -17.76 -4.28
CA ASN A 25 -13.20 -17.53 -2.87
C ASN A 25 -12.38 -18.42 -1.92
N ASP A 26 -11.26 -18.97 -2.39
CA ASP A 26 -10.33 -19.75 -1.58
C ASP A 26 -9.32 -18.79 -0.92
N ARG A 27 -9.56 -18.48 0.35
CA ARG A 27 -8.73 -17.50 1.09
C ARG A 27 -7.31 -18.02 1.33
N GLU A 28 -7.12 -19.32 1.47
CA GLU A 28 -5.79 -19.89 1.67
C GLU A 28 -4.95 -19.78 0.41
N GLN A 29 -5.53 -20.06 -0.75
CA GLN A 29 -4.86 -19.88 -2.04
C GLN A 29 -4.55 -18.41 -2.28
N ALA A 30 -5.51 -17.52 -1.97
CA ALA A 30 -5.31 -16.09 -2.08
C ALA A 30 -4.15 -15.62 -1.20
N ARG A 31 -4.05 -16.10 0.04
CA ARG A 31 -2.97 -15.75 0.96
C ARG A 31 -1.60 -16.16 0.39
N LYS A 32 -1.51 -17.36 -0.16
CA LYS A 32 -0.27 -17.82 -0.81
C LYS A 32 0.11 -16.94 -1.99
N ALA A 33 -0.86 -16.61 -2.85
CA ALA A 33 -0.63 -15.76 -4.01
C ALA A 33 -0.20 -14.36 -3.61
N LYS A 34 -0.76 -13.82 -2.52
CA LYS A 34 -0.45 -12.47 -2.05
C LYS A 34 0.91 -12.36 -1.36
N ARG A 35 1.44 -13.45 -0.84
CA ARG A 35 2.69 -13.43 -0.05
C ARG A 35 3.84 -12.78 -0.80
N SER A 36 4.04 -13.13 -2.06
CA SER A 36 5.18 -12.60 -2.83
C SER A 36 5.09 -11.10 -3.06
N PHE A 37 3.91 -10.56 -3.34
CA PHE A 37 3.85 -9.12 -3.50
C PHE A 37 3.81 -8.36 -2.18
N VAL A 38 3.30 -8.96 -1.10
CA VAL A 38 3.46 -8.37 0.24
C VAL A 38 4.95 -8.24 0.57
N ASP A 39 5.72 -9.31 0.31
CA ASP A 39 7.17 -9.28 0.53
C ASP A 39 7.83 -8.18 -0.29
N ASN A 40 7.42 -8.01 -1.53
CA ASN A 40 7.93 -6.93 -2.38
C ASN A 40 7.57 -5.54 -1.82
N GLU A 41 6.35 -5.37 -1.33
CA GLU A 41 5.90 -4.07 -0.81
C GLU A 41 6.54 -3.72 0.55
N ARG A 42 7.09 -4.69 1.25
CA ARG A 42 7.87 -4.45 2.48
C ARG A 42 9.10 -3.57 2.24
N LEU A 43 9.55 -3.45 0.98
CA LEU A 43 10.61 -2.49 0.63
C LEU A 43 10.25 -1.07 1.05
N GLY A 44 8.97 -0.76 1.15
CA GLY A 44 8.52 0.56 1.58
C GLY A 44 8.98 0.93 2.99
N PHE A 45 9.15 -0.06 3.87
CA PHE A 45 9.67 0.21 5.21
C PHE A 45 11.13 0.67 5.17
N ASP A 46 11.93 0.10 4.25
CA ASP A 46 13.33 0.50 4.08
C ASP A 46 13.45 1.83 3.33
N SER A 47 12.47 2.17 2.50
CA SER A 47 12.47 3.38 1.69
C SER A 47 12.19 4.65 2.50
N LYS A 48 11.76 4.55 3.75
CA LYS A 48 11.42 5.71 4.60
C LYS A 48 12.55 6.71 4.70
N GLU A 49 13.77 6.25 4.88
CA GLU A 49 14.94 7.14 4.99
C GLU A 49 15.21 7.87 3.68
N THR A 50 15.04 7.19 2.56
CA THR A 50 15.20 7.81 1.23
C THR A 50 14.17 8.91 1.02
N TYR A 51 12.89 8.64 1.35
CA TYR A 51 11.82 9.63 1.20
C TYR A 51 12.02 10.82 2.13
N ARG A 52 12.46 10.58 3.36
CA ARG A 52 12.80 11.64 4.30
C ARG A 52 13.94 12.49 3.79
N GLY A 53 14.96 11.88 3.16
CA GLY A 53 16.06 12.60 2.54
C GLY A 53 15.59 13.55 1.45
N LEU A 54 14.63 13.14 0.62
CA LEU A 54 14.05 14.02 -0.40
C LEU A 54 13.35 15.24 0.20
N GLU A 55 12.77 15.08 1.40
CA GLU A 55 12.06 16.18 2.08
C GLU A 55 13.00 17.17 2.72
N THR A 56 14.17 16.73 3.20
CA THR A 56 15.05 17.52 4.08
C THR A 56 16.34 17.96 3.42
N ASP A 57 16.79 17.31 2.36
CA ASP A 57 18.04 17.63 1.68
C ASP A 57 17.78 18.64 0.55
N PRO A 58 18.26 19.91 0.68
CA PRO A 58 18.07 20.92 -0.34
C PRO A 58 18.77 20.60 -1.66
N ASP A 59 19.74 19.67 -1.66
CA ASP A 59 20.46 19.26 -2.85
C ASP A 59 19.79 18.11 -3.59
N SER A 60 18.70 17.54 -3.02
CA SER A 60 17.93 16.48 -3.67
C SER A 60 16.86 17.08 -4.57
N GLU A 61 15.60 16.72 -4.42
CA GLU A 61 14.50 17.23 -5.26
C GLU A 61 13.78 18.35 -4.50
N PRO A 62 14.02 19.65 -4.84
CA PRO A 62 13.41 20.76 -4.11
C PRO A 62 11.90 20.83 -4.37
N ASP A 63 11.16 21.23 -3.34
CA ASP A 63 9.73 21.53 -3.41
C ASP A 63 8.85 20.32 -3.81
N ILE A 64 9.36 19.10 -3.69
CA ILE A 64 8.56 17.92 -4.00
C ILE A 64 7.54 17.61 -2.89
N GLY A 65 7.80 18.08 -1.67
CA GLY A 65 6.89 17.86 -0.55
C GLY A 65 7.14 16.53 0.16
N THR A 66 6.14 16.09 0.90
CA THR A 66 6.19 14.90 1.74
C THR A 66 5.66 13.69 0.98
N TYR A 67 6.33 12.55 1.12
CA TYR A 67 5.84 11.29 0.56
C TYR A 67 4.49 10.91 1.19
N GLU A 68 3.51 10.55 0.36
CA GLU A 68 2.17 10.19 0.84
C GLU A 68 1.83 8.71 0.62
N PHE A 69 1.98 8.21 -0.60
CA PHE A 69 1.66 6.82 -0.92
C PHE A 69 2.30 6.41 -2.25
N THR A 70 2.26 5.09 -2.53
CA THR A 70 2.77 4.52 -3.78
C THR A 70 1.62 3.86 -4.53
N ILE A 71 1.56 4.06 -5.84
CA ILE A 71 0.62 3.39 -6.74
C ILE A 71 1.42 2.68 -7.82
N ARG A 72 1.14 1.38 -8.02
CA ARG A 72 1.69 0.59 -9.12
C ARG A 72 0.60 0.31 -10.14
N VAL A 73 0.88 0.61 -11.39
CA VAL A 73 -0.09 0.52 -12.48
C VAL A 73 0.14 -0.76 -13.27
N PHE A 74 -0.92 -1.55 -13.44
CA PHE A 74 -0.92 -2.76 -14.26
C PHE A 74 -1.96 -2.59 -15.37
N SER A 75 -1.90 -3.44 -16.40
CA SER A 75 -2.82 -3.32 -17.53
C SER A 75 -4.30 -3.49 -17.14
N GLU A 76 -4.59 -4.25 -16.09
CA GLU A 76 -5.96 -4.55 -15.68
C GLU A 76 -6.28 -4.12 -14.24
N GLY A 77 -5.39 -3.37 -13.59
CA GLY A 77 -5.66 -2.96 -12.23
C GLY A 77 -4.53 -2.18 -11.59
N PHE A 78 -4.66 -1.94 -10.31
CA PHE A 78 -3.72 -1.12 -9.53
C PHE A 78 -3.42 -1.75 -8.20
N ILE A 79 -2.17 -1.57 -7.73
CA ILE A 79 -1.77 -1.87 -6.37
C ILE A 79 -1.38 -0.55 -5.73
N SER A 80 -2.03 -0.20 -4.63
CA SER A 80 -1.74 1.02 -3.87
C SER A 80 -1.24 0.65 -2.48
N ARG A 81 -0.24 1.39 -1.98
CA ARG A 81 0.39 1.10 -0.71
C ARG A 81 0.51 2.36 0.14
N VAL A 82 0.01 2.29 1.37
CA VAL A 82 0.15 3.34 2.38
C VAL A 82 0.92 2.78 3.56
N ILE A 83 1.98 3.47 3.99
CA ILE A 83 2.82 3.04 5.11
C ILE A 83 2.91 4.16 6.14
N VAL A 84 2.74 3.79 7.42
CA VAL A 84 2.99 4.68 8.57
C VAL A 84 3.78 3.88 9.60
N GLY A 85 4.99 4.31 9.91
CA GLY A 85 5.86 3.59 10.84
C GLY A 85 6.18 2.18 10.32
N ASP A 86 5.82 1.17 11.08
CA ASP A 86 5.99 -0.24 10.72
C ASP A 86 4.66 -0.90 10.33
N GLN A 87 3.64 -0.10 10.00
CA GLN A 87 2.33 -0.56 9.59
C GLN A 87 2.07 -0.17 8.14
N GLY A 88 1.52 -1.09 7.35
CA GLY A 88 1.20 -0.83 5.95
C GLY A 88 -0.16 -1.37 5.56
N ILE A 89 -0.77 -0.74 4.57
CA ILE A 89 -1.98 -1.22 3.90
C ILE A 89 -1.69 -1.32 2.41
N ILE A 90 -2.08 -2.43 1.82
CA ILE A 90 -2.08 -2.63 0.37
C ILE A 90 -3.52 -2.75 -0.08
N LEU A 91 -3.90 -1.97 -1.08
CA LEU A 91 -5.19 -2.08 -1.75
C LEU A 91 -4.96 -2.54 -3.17
N THR A 92 -5.74 -3.51 -3.65
CA THR A 92 -5.78 -3.83 -5.07
C THR A 92 -7.15 -3.45 -5.61
N THR A 93 -7.17 -2.86 -6.81
CA THR A 93 -8.41 -2.35 -7.41
C THR A 93 -8.39 -2.62 -8.91
N ASP A 94 -9.60 -2.73 -9.52
CA ASP A 94 -9.73 -2.81 -10.99
C ASP A 94 -9.56 -1.44 -11.63
N GLY A 95 -10.04 -0.40 -10.96
CA GLY A 95 -9.89 0.99 -11.40
C GLY A 95 -9.37 1.84 -10.26
N LEU A 96 -8.95 3.05 -10.59
CA LEU A 96 -8.45 3.99 -9.60
C LEU A 96 -8.81 5.41 -10.01
N ASP A 97 -9.44 6.15 -9.08
CA ASP A 97 -9.61 7.60 -9.16
C ASP A 97 -8.63 8.20 -8.15
N LEU A 98 -7.62 8.90 -8.64
CA LEU A 98 -6.56 9.43 -7.79
C LEU A 98 -7.09 10.37 -6.70
N ALA A 99 -8.02 11.26 -7.03
CA ALA A 99 -8.58 12.20 -6.05
C ALA A 99 -9.33 11.48 -4.94
N SER A 100 -10.13 10.46 -5.29
CA SER A 100 -10.83 9.63 -4.30
C SER A 100 -9.84 8.84 -3.46
N PHE A 101 -8.77 8.32 -4.08
CA PHE A 101 -7.76 7.57 -3.35
C PHE A 101 -6.98 8.46 -2.36
N GLU A 102 -6.71 9.70 -2.70
CA GLU A 102 -6.06 10.63 -1.77
C GLU A 102 -6.85 10.76 -0.47
N THR A 103 -8.16 10.87 -0.57
CA THR A 103 -9.04 10.91 0.61
C THR A 103 -8.94 9.63 1.44
N VAL A 104 -8.95 8.48 0.77
CA VAL A 104 -8.79 7.17 1.43
C VAL A 104 -7.42 7.07 2.10
N ALA A 105 -6.36 7.49 1.42
CA ALA A 105 -5.00 7.43 1.95
C ALA A 105 -4.84 8.26 3.22
N ILE A 106 -5.44 9.45 3.27
CA ILE A 106 -5.43 10.29 4.48
C ILE A 106 -6.09 9.55 5.64
N ALA A 107 -7.26 8.96 5.41
CA ALA A 107 -7.97 8.21 6.45
C ALA A 107 -7.16 7.00 6.91
N LEU A 108 -6.54 6.25 6.00
CA LEU A 108 -5.71 5.09 6.34
C LEU A 108 -4.50 5.49 7.16
N ARG A 109 -3.86 6.61 6.84
CA ARG A 109 -2.70 7.08 7.61
C ARG A 109 -3.08 7.43 9.05
N VAL A 110 -4.23 8.03 9.25
CA VAL A 110 -4.73 8.32 10.61
C VAL A 110 -4.96 7.01 11.36
N LEU A 111 -5.62 6.04 10.74
CA LEU A 111 -5.88 4.74 11.37
C LEU A 111 -4.59 4.00 11.71
N LEU A 112 -3.61 3.97 10.79
CA LEU A 112 -2.36 3.25 10.99
C LEU A 112 -1.53 3.84 12.13
N LYS A 113 -1.62 5.15 12.36
CA LYS A 113 -0.91 5.79 13.46
C LYS A 113 -1.39 5.31 14.83
N GLU A 114 -2.60 4.79 14.91
CA GLU A 114 -3.21 4.33 16.16
C GLU A 114 -2.90 2.87 16.48
N LEU A 115 -2.25 2.15 15.58
CA LEU A 115 -1.90 0.75 15.79
C LEU A 115 -0.63 0.55 16.62
#